data_4cce0856e2f6138ee467c4387e93d021
#
_entry.id   4cce0856e2f6138ee467c4387e93d021
#
_cell.length_a   1.000
_cell.length_b   1.000
_cell.length_c   1.000
_cell.angle_alpha   90.00
_cell.angle_beta   90.00
_cell.angle_gamma   90.00
#
_symmetry.space_group_name_H-M   'P 1'
#
loop_
_entity.id
_entity.type
_entity.pdbx_description
1 polymer ?
#
loop_
_entity_poly.entity_id
_entity_poly.type
_entity_poly.pdbx_seq_one_letter_code
_entity_poly.pdbx_strand_id
1 'polypeptide(L)'
;MRKRCYIVLVVIVGWLVGCLAGCGKATSRADADTTPAGRELIADAQFERGMALSPLWPHIVQQGGGFSRTCTDTLRFVQSDLNPIWQLCQWSSRYDLAGAEPKRETDGRDKADEAGKTGKAGKAGEAGKAGETGKTSEVVFENEAKRVALAEDGTLTLGLTTSREYDHPRKADEPWTHLLVQQDFDSPPHIAEIEALHFAMELKVDYCHNRLGEAFDEEIHTAQAPFYLMVRNGNKESKDYGLGLWVGIPTFDYRYKRLADTETIHWDVGTATYIYTIPPRKIWGDVDLGNGNWHKAAQDILPLVQRAVEAMREKGCFMDSAPEDLAITGMNFGWEIPGTFDASLRMRGLSLRAEEIQN
;
A
#
# COMPACT_ATOMS: atom_id res chain seq x y z
N MET A 1 16.27 8.49 53.51
CA MET A 1 16.06 9.87 54.03
C MET A 1 15.08 10.62 53.07
N ARG A 2 13.98 11.06 53.67
CA ARG A 2 12.97 12.03 53.29
C ARG A 2 12.66 12.29 51.80
N LYS A 3 11.51 11.72 51.40
CA LYS A 3 10.67 12.12 50.25
C LYS A 3 10.10 13.53 50.50
N ARG A 4 10.12 14.42 49.51
CA ARG A 4 9.31 15.62 49.48
C ARG A 4 8.33 15.53 48.29
N CYS A 5 7.05 15.38 48.64
CA CYS A 5 5.92 15.60 47.73
C CYS A 5 5.73 17.12 47.55
N TYR A 6 5.53 17.57 46.32
CA TYR A 6 4.95 18.88 46.04
C TYR A 6 3.56 18.65 45.39
N ILE A 7 2.55 19.10 46.14
CA ILE A 7 1.18 19.22 45.69
C ILE A 7 1.08 20.56 44.97
N VAL A 8 0.66 20.52 43.67
CA VAL A 8 0.31 21.75 42.94
C VAL A 8 -1.22 21.80 42.88
N LEU A 9 -1.76 22.85 43.50
CA LEU A 9 -3.16 23.20 43.56
C LEU A 9 -3.54 23.91 42.25
N VAL A 10 -4.46 23.33 41.49
CA VAL A 10 -5.03 24.00 40.30
C VAL A 10 -6.36 24.64 40.67
N VAL A 11 -6.41 25.96 40.58
CA VAL A 11 -7.60 26.77 40.79
C VAL A 11 -8.43 26.78 39.51
N ILE A 12 -9.65 26.25 39.60
CA ILE A 12 -10.66 26.34 38.52
C ILE A 12 -11.41 27.66 38.67
N VAL A 13 -11.27 28.53 37.68
CA VAL A 13 -12.13 29.69 37.52
C VAL A 13 -13.16 29.37 36.45
N GLY A 14 -14.39 29.20 36.89
CA GLY A 14 -15.55 29.04 36.00
C GLY A 14 -15.98 30.36 35.38
N TRP A 15 -16.25 30.36 34.08
CA TRP A 15 -17.04 31.37 33.40
C TRP A 15 -18.26 30.73 32.74
N LEU A 16 -19.42 31.06 33.30
CA LEU A 16 -20.73 30.82 32.68
C LEU A 16 -20.97 31.91 31.61
N VAL A 17 -21.18 31.54 30.37
CA VAL A 17 -21.82 32.41 29.37
C VAL A 17 -22.90 31.62 28.64
N GLY A 18 -24.04 32.24 28.53
CA GLY A 18 -25.34 31.72 28.23
C GLY A 18 -25.57 31.14 26.85
N CYS A 19 -26.53 30.22 26.82
CA CYS A 19 -27.19 29.68 25.65
C CYS A 19 -27.95 30.72 24.87
N LEU A 20 -27.68 30.87 23.58
CA LEU A 20 -28.66 31.31 22.60
C LEU A 20 -28.81 30.17 21.57
N ALA A 21 -29.97 29.54 21.61
CA ALA A 21 -30.39 28.52 20.65
C ALA A 21 -30.63 29.15 19.27
N GLY A 22 -29.75 28.96 18.35
CA GLY A 22 -29.93 29.21 16.94
C GLY A 22 -30.18 27.88 16.22
N CYS A 23 -31.45 27.62 15.86
CA CYS A 23 -31.84 26.47 15.05
C CYS A 23 -31.39 26.70 13.59
N GLY A 24 -30.16 26.39 13.25
CA GLY A 24 -29.64 26.38 11.89
C GLY A 24 -29.86 25.01 11.28
N LYS A 25 -30.71 24.91 10.25
CA LYS A 25 -30.83 23.74 9.40
C LYS A 25 -29.44 23.44 8.82
N ALA A 26 -28.86 22.34 9.25
CA ALA A 26 -27.68 21.75 8.57
C ALA A 26 -28.14 21.28 7.19
N THR A 27 -27.91 22.07 6.17
CA THR A 27 -27.89 21.59 4.78
C THR A 27 -26.66 20.71 4.66
N SER A 28 -26.87 19.40 4.51
CA SER A 28 -25.82 18.50 4.06
C SER A 28 -25.35 18.98 2.69
N ARG A 29 -24.22 19.68 2.64
CA ARG A 29 -23.46 19.78 1.40
C ARG A 29 -23.03 18.37 1.08
N ALA A 30 -23.54 17.85 -0.04
CA ALA A 30 -22.90 16.74 -0.73
C ALA A 30 -21.43 17.16 -0.95
N ASP A 31 -20.51 16.37 -0.45
CA ASP A 31 -19.10 16.55 -0.72
C ASP A 31 -18.95 16.48 -2.26
N ALA A 32 -18.71 17.63 -2.86
CA ALA A 32 -18.29 17.69 -4.24
C ALA A 32 -16.95 16.94 -4.27
N ASP A 33 -16.87 15.92 -5.09
CA ASP A 33 -15.67 15.12 -5.34
C ASP A 33 -14.67 16.03 -6.09
N THR A 34 -14.04 16.94 -5.34
CA THR A 34 -13.01 17.84 -5.86
C THR A 34 -11.69 17.07 -5.81
N THR A 35 -11.26 16.60 -6.98
CA THR A 35 -9.90 16.05 -7.13
C THR A 35 -8.90 17.06 -6.56
N PRO A 36 -7.99 16.66 -5.65
CA PRO A 36 -6.98 17.55 -5.10
C PRO A 36 -6.18 18.25 -6.20
N ALA A 37 -5.73 19.47 -5.95
CA ALA A 37 -4.86 20.19 -6.85
C ALA A 37 -3.54 19.44 -7.09
N GLY A 38 -2.76 19.87 -8.06
CA GLY A 38 -1.43 19.36 -8.34
C GLY A 38 -1.36 18.33 -9.46
N ARG A 39 -0.12 17.99 -9.85
CA ARG A 39 0.22 17.05 -10.91
C ARG A 39 0.15 15.61 -10.40
N GLU A 40 -0.57 14.75 -11.13
CA GLU A 40 -0.58 13.30 -10.82
C GLU A 40 0.80 12.69 -11.14
N LEU A 41 1.34 11.92 -10.21
CA LEU A 41 2.61 11.22 -10.34
C LEU A 41 2.40 9.77 -10.81
N ILE A 42 1.27 9.15 -10.47
CA ILE A 42 0.90 7.81 -10.91
C ILE A 42 0.42 7.89 -12.36
N ALA A 43 1.25 7.44 -13.28
CA ALA A 43 0.86 7.35 -14.67
C ALA A 43 0.09 6.05 -14.93
N ASP A 44 -0.85 6.08 -15.89
CA ASP A 44 -1.65 4.91 -16.28
C ASP A 44 -2.34 4.22 -15.08
N ALA A 45 -3.07 5.01 -14.26
CA ALA A 45 -3.75 4.51 -13.06
C ALA A 45 -4.84 3.45 -13.35
N GLN A 46 -5.24 3.28 -14.60
CA GLN A 46 -6.19 2.27 -15.06
C GLN A 46 -5.52 1.04 -15.70
N PHE A 47 -4.19 0.95 -15.68
CA PHE A 47 -3.40 -0.14 -16.24
C PHE A 47 -3.68 -0.44 -17.72
N GLU A 48 -4.08 0.57 -18.51
CA GLU A 48 -4.41 0.45 -19.93
C GLU A 48 -3.22 0.03 -20.79
N ARG A 49 -2.01 0.32 -20.32
CA ARG A 49 -0.76 -0.07 -20.99
C ARG A 49 -0.25 -1.43 -20.56
N GLY A 50 -0.96 -2.09 -19.62
CA GLY A 50 -0.57 -3.36 -19.03
C GLY A 50 0.56 -3.24 -18.03
N MET A 51 1.12 -4.40 -17.63
CA MET A 51 2.21 -4.52 -16.66
C MET A 51 3.36 -5.33 -17.23
N ALA A 52 4.57 -4.78 -17.20
CA ALA A 52 5.79 -5.52 -17.51
C ALA A 52 6.12 -6.51 -16.38
N LEU A 53 6.31 -7.79 -16.68
CA LEU A 53 6.71 -8.79 -15.68
C LEU A 53 8.20 -8.69 -15.35
N SER A 54 8.53 -8.67 -14.07
CA SER A 54 9.91 -8.83 -13.63
C SER A 54 10.37 -10.30 -13.76
N PRO A 55 11.69 -10.56 -13.84
CA PRO A 55 12.21 -11.89 -13.58
C PRO A 55 11.82 -12.38 -12.18
N LEU A 56 11.73 -13.72 -11.99
CA LEU A 56 11.47 -14.33 -10.68
C LEU A 56 12.60 -14.09 -9.67
N TRP A 57 13.83 -13.95 -10.18
CA TRP A 57 15.04 -13.71 -9.39
C TRP A 57 15.72 -12.42 -9.88
N PRO A 58 15.33 -11.26 -9.29
CA PRO A 58 15.89 -9.99 -9.71
C PRO A 58 17.36 -9.93 -9.32
N HIS A 59 18.19 -9.36 -10.21
CA HIS A 59 19.51 -8.91 -9.82
C HIS A 59 19.36 -7.52 -9.17
N ILE A 60 19.79 -7.37 -7.92
CA ILE A 60 19.93 -6.06 -7.28
C ILE A 60 20.99 -5.30 -8.07
N VAL A 61 20.57 -4.24 -8.77
CA VAL A 61 21.45 -3.59 -9.77
C VAL A 61 22.37 -2.58 -9.12
N GLN A 62 22.07 -2.02 -7.94
CA GLN A 62 22.93 -0.99 -7.33
C GLN A 62 22.70 -0.80 -5.84
N GLN A 63 23.72 -0.29 -5.15
CA GLN A 63 23.60 0.39 -3.86
C GLN A 63 22.60 1.54 -4.01
N GLY A 64 21.62 1.64 -3.13
CA GLY A 64 20.58 2.68 -3.15
C GLY A 64 19.20 2.23 -3.62
N GLY A 65 18.90 0.92 -3.67
CA GLY A 65 17.54 0.39 -3.82
C GLY A 65 16.98 0.39 -5.24
N GLY A 66 17.83 0.40 -6.28
CA GLY A 66 17.39 0.22 -7.66
C GLY A 66 17.22 -1.25 -8.01
N PHE A 67 16.08 -1.63 -8.60
CA PHE A 67 15.84 -2.95 -9.15
C PHE A 67 16.05 -2.97 -10.67
N SER A 68 16.43 -4.15 -11.20
CA SER A 68 16.47 -4.35 -12.63
C SER A 68 15.07 -4.17 -13.24
N ARG A 69 15.01 -3.40 -14.32
CA ARG A 69 13.81 -3.20 -15.13
C ARG A 69 13.70 -4.20 -16.28
N THR A 70 14.37 -5.33 -16.16
CA THR A 70 14.23 -6.40 -17.13
C THR A 70 12.78 -6.85 -17.18
N CYS A 71 12.20 -6.82 -18.36
CA CYS A 71 10.85 -7.32 -18.62
C CYS A 71 10.97 -8.71 -19.26
N THR A 72 10.33 -9.72 -18.68
CA THR A 72 10.28 -11.09 -19.23
C THR A 72 9.07 -11.30 -20.13
N ASP A 73 7.96 -10.58 -19.84
CA ASP A 73 6.70 -10.63 -20.58
C ASP A 73 5.85 -9.41 -20.20
N THR A 74 4.66 -9.24 -20.81
CA THR A 74 3.72 -8.17 -20.50
C THR A 74 2.29 -8.70 -20.34
N LEU A 75 1.70 -8.47 -19.17
CA LEU A 75 0.28 -8.71 -18.95
C LEU A 75 -0.55 -7.56 -19.52
N ARG A 76 -1.43 -7.83 -20.48
CA ARG A 76 -2.28 -6.84 -21.11
C ARG A 76 -3.75 -7.08 -20.80
N PHE A 77 -4.33 -6.23 -19.97
CA PHE A 77 -5.75 -6.30 -19.57
C PHE A 77 -6.69 -5.79 -20.67
N VAL A 78 -6.18 -4.88 -21.50
CA VAL A 78 -6.84 -4.37 -22.70
C VAL A 78 -5.87 -4.45 -23.89
N GLN A 79 -6.38 -4.45 -25.11
CA GLN A 79 -5.54 -4.39 -26.29
C GLN A 79 -4.81 -3.03 -26.34
N SER A 80 -3.49 -3.04 -26.31
CA SER A 80 -2.64 -1.84 -26.32
C SER A 80 -1.28 -2.15 -26.92
N ASP A 81 -0.79 -1.29 -27.81
CA ASP A 81 0.55 -1.36 -28.39
C ASP A 81 1.56 -0.46 -27.65
N LEU A 82 1.09 0.25 -26.61
CA LEU A 82 1.94 1.12 -25.79
C LEU A 82 2.83 0.29 -24.86
N ASN A 83 4.04 0.78 -24.61
CA ASN A 83 4.91 0.18 -23.62
C ASN A 83 4.32 0.32 -22.22
N PRO A 84 4.33 -0.76 -21.39
CA PRO A 84 3.87 -0.66 -20.02
C PRO A 84 4.72 0.31 -19.21
N ILE A 85 4.07 1.04 -18.32
CA ILE A 85 4.70 1.89 -17.32
C ILE A 85 4.82 1.15 -16.00
N TRP A 86 3.81 0.36 -15.67
CA TRP A 86 3.82 -0.49 -14.49
C TRP A 86 4.73 -1.70 -14.66
N GLN A 87 5.44 -2.05 -13.61
CA GLN A 87 6.07 -3.36 -13.49
C GLN A 87 5.33 -4.18 -12.43
N LEU A 88 5.02 -5.44 -12.75
CA LEU A 88 4.59 -6.44 -11.80
C LEU A 88 5.80 -7.25 -11.35
N CYS A 89 6.21 -7.05 -10.10
CA CYS A 89 7.33 -7.75 -9.49
C CYS A 89 6.84 -9.05 -8.89
N GLN A 90 7.40 -10.17 -9.35
CA GLN A 90 7.04 -11.53 -8.92
C GLN A 90 8.27 -12.27 -8.35
N TRP A 91 8.97 -11.60 -7.42
CA TRP A 91 10.27 -12.04 -6.95
C TRP A 91 10.21 -13.23 -6.00
N SER A 92 11.30 -14.00 -6.01
CA SER A 92 11.53 -15.16 -5.14
C SER A 92 10.38 -16.16 -5.20
N SER A 93 9.92 -16.43 -6.42
CA SER A 93 8.81 -17.33 -6.71
C SER A 93 9.26 -18.47 -7.60
N ARG A 94 8.58 -19.60 -7.49
CA ARG A 94 8.75 -20.78 -8.38
C ARG A 94 7.86 -20.71 -9.61
N TYR A 95 6.82 -19.89 -9.59
CA TYR A 95 5.77 -19.82 -10.61
C TYR A 95 5.84 -18.49 -11.35
N ASP A 96 6.07 -18.53 -12.65
CA ASP A 96 6.10 -17.36 -13.53
C ASP A 96 4.70 -17.11 -14.12
N LEU A 97 4.30 -15.86 -14.21
CA LEU A 97 3.13 -15.44 -14.98
C LEU A 97 3.44 -15.22 -16.48
N ALA A 98 4.71 -15.29 -16.87
CA ALA A 98 5.08 -15.19 -18.29
C ALA A 98 4.38 -16.30 -19.09
N GLY A 99 3.76 -15.91 -20.22
CA GLY A 99 2.95 -16.82 -21.04
C GLY A 99 1.56 -17.13 -20.49
N ALA A 100 1.13 -16.53 -19.38
CA ALA A 100 -0.24 -16.69 -18.92
C ALA A 100 -1.22 -16.00 -19.89
N GLU A 101 -2.26 -16.73 -20.29
CA GLU A 101 -3.30 -16.17 -21.16
C GLU A 101 -4.38 -15.44 -20.37
N PRO A 102 -4.88 -14.29 -20.88
CA PRO A 102 -5.95 -13.56 -20.22
C PRO A 102 -7.26 -14.33 -20.24
N LYS A 103 -7.93 -14.40 -19.10
CA LYS A 103 -9.29 -14.94 -18.96
C LYS A 103 -10.25 -13.80 -18.63
N ARG A 104 -11.47 -13.83 -19.22
CA ARG A 104 -12.53 -12.92 -18.80
C ARG A 104 -13.45 -13.66 -17.83
N GLU A 105 -13.60 -13.09 -16.64
CA GLU A 105 -14.45 -13.63 -15.59
C GLU A 105 -15.49 -12.57 -15.17
N THR A 106 -16.65 -13.04 -14.72
CA THR A 106 -17.57 -12.17 -13.99
C THR A 106 -17.12 -12.23 -12.54
N ASP A 107 -16.92 -11.08 -11.89
CA ASP A 107 -16.46 -11.01 -10.51
C ASP A 107 -17.30 -11.96 -9.63
N GLY A 108 -16.62 -12.98 -9.10
CA GLY A 108 -17.24 -14.06 -8.32
C GLY A 108 -17.58 -13.70 -6.88
N ARG A 109 -17.78 -12.41 -6.57
CA ARG A 109 -18.09 -11.90 -5.22
C ARG A 109 -19.28 -12.59 -4.54
N ASP A 110 -20.16 -13.22 -5.33
CA ASP A 110 -21.38 -13.86 -4.81
C ASP A 110 -21.20 -15.35 -4.42
N LYS A 111 -20.09 -16.01 -4.78
CA LYS A 111 -19.91 -17.46 -4.51
C LYS A 111 -19.36 -17.78 -3.14
N ALA A 112 -18.67 -16.85 -2.48
CA ALA A 112 -18.12 -17.06 -1.13
C ALA A 112 -19.18 -16.93 -0.03
N ASP A 113 -20.25 -16.15 -0.28
CA ASP A 113 -21.32 -15.95 0.70
C ASP A 113 -22.38 -17.06 0.69
N GLU A 114 -22.49 -17.86 -0.38
CA GLU A 114 -23.47 -18.97 -0.47
C GLU A 114 -23.01 -20.26 0.21
N ALA A 115 -21.69 -20.48 0.34
CA ALA A 115 -21.17 -21.70 0.98
C ALA A 115 -21.38 -21.75 2.51
N GLY A 116 -21.77 -20.63 3.14
CA GLY A 116 -21.98 -20.51 4.59
C GLY A 116 -23.44 -20.65 5.08
N LYS A 117 -24.43 -20.73 4.18
CA LYS A 117 -25.84 -20.73 4.58
C LYS A 117 -26.58 -22.05 4.25
N THR A 118 -26.18 -23.13 4.92
CA THR A 118 -27.09 -24.27 5.13
C THR A 118 -27.53 -24.28 6.59
N GLY A 119 -28.61 -23.57 6.92
CA GLY A 119 -29.17 -23.56 8.27
C GLY A 119 -30.47 -22.77 8.39
N LYS A 120 -31.61 -23.46 8.20
CA LYS A 120 -32.97 -23.16 8.66
C LYS A 120 -33.73 -21.95 8.12
N ALA A 121 -34.73 -22.28 7.31
CA ALA A 121 -35.86 -21.44 6.92
C ALA A 121 -36.60 -20.81 8.13
N GLY A 122 -36.75 -19.50 8.09
CA GLY A 122 -37.63 -18.69 8.94
C GLY A 122 -38.29 -17.59 8.09
N LYS A 123 -39.60 -17.47 8.23
CA LYS A 123 -40.63 -16.75 7.48
C LYS A 123 -40.29 -15.37 6.94
N ALA A 124 -40.90 -15.13 5.75
CA ALA A 124 -40.96 -13.91 4.96
C ALA A 124 -41.32 -12.62 5.76
N GLY A 125 -40.58 -11.56 5.47
CA GLY A 125 -40.92 -10.16 5.72
C GLY A 125 -40.43 -9.34 4.53
N GLU A 126 -41.26 -8.38 4.12
CA GLU A 126 -41.33 -7.62 2.88
C GLU A 126 -40.00 -7.10 2.30
N ALA A 127 -39.95 -7.17 0.96
CA ALA A 127 -38.85 -6.76 0.09
C ALA A 127 -38.63 -5.25 0.10
N GLY A 128 -37.51 -4.81 0.70
CA GLY A 128 -36.83 -3.57 0.32
C GLY A 128 -36.07 -3.85 -0.99
N LYS A 129 -36.29 -3.00 -2.01
CA LYS A 129 -35.54 -3.03 -3.26
C LYS A 129 -34.04 -2.97 -2.99
N ALA A 130 -33.36 -4.11 -3.08
CA ALA A 130 -31.92 -4.19 -3.18
C ALA A 130 -31.52 -3.56 -4.53
N GLY A 131 -30.64 -2.55 -4.49
CA GLY A 131 -30.03 -2.00 -5.70
C GLY A 131 -29.31 -3.13 -6.42
N GLU A 132 -29.45 -3.19 -7.73
CA GLU A 132 -28.70 -4.11 -8.61
C GLU A 132 -27.20 -3.93 -8.33
N THR A 133 -26.59 -4.89 -7.67
CA THR A 133 -25.13 -5.03 -7.63
C THR A 133 -24.73 -5.53 -9.02
N GLY A 134 -24.35 -4.59 -9.89
CA GLY A 134 -23.89 -4.91 -11.24
C GLY A 134 -22.70 -5.88 -11.14
N LYS A 135 -22.81 -7.01 -11.82
CA LYS A 135 -21.70 -7.95 -11.99
C LYS A 135 -20.63 -7.24 -12.80
N THR A 136 -19.49 -6.95 -12.19
CA THR A 136 -18.34 -6.31 -12.85
C THR A 136 -17.54 -7.40 -13.56
N SER A 137 -17.25 -7.22 -14.84
CA SER A 137 -16.35 -8.09 -15.60
C SER A 137 -14.90 -7.78 -15.22
N GLU A 138 -14.05 -8.79 -15.16
CA GLU A 138 -12.62 -8.63 -14.92
C GLU A 138 -11.80 -9.46 -15.92
N VAL A 139 -10.58 -8.97 -16.21
CA VAL A 139 -9.56 -9.70 -16.96
C VAL A 139 -8.54 -10.25 -15.99
N VAL A 140 -8.27 -11.54 -16.06
CA VAL A 140 -7.50 -12.30 -15.09
C VAL A 140 -6.30 -12.95 -15.74
N PHE A 141 -5.14 -12.80 -15.14
CA PHE A 141 -3.95 -13.61 -15.38
C PHE A 141 -3.64 -14.41 -14.13
N GLU A 142 -3.53 -15.72 -14.26
CA GLU A 142 -3.31 -16.58 -13.11
C GLU A 142 -2.51 -17.85 -13.44
N ASN A 143 -1.87 -18.39 -12.42
CA ASN A 143 -1.31 -19.72 -12.38
C ASN A 143 -1.58 -20.38 -11.02
N GLU A 144 -0.87 -21.45 -10.66
CA GLU A 144 -1.12 -22.19 -9.41
C GLU A 144 -0.85 -21.35 -8.14
N ALA A 145 0.00 -20.31 -8.21
CA ALA A 145 0.46 -19.53 -7.06
C ALA A 145 0.01 -18.07 -7.11
N LYS A 146 -0.35 -17.53 -8.26
CA LYS A 146 -0.62 -16.10 -8.44
C LYS A 146 -1.91 -15.85 -9.18
N ARG A 147 -2.60 -14.78 -8.79
CA ARG A 147 -3.74 -14.21 -9.51
C ARG A 147 -3.56 -12.69 -9.58
N VAL A 148 -3.63 -12.15 -10.78
CA VAL A 148 -3.66 -10.71 -11.04
C VAL A 148 -4.87 -10.42 -11.89
N ALA A 149 -5.82 -9.65 -11.39
CA ALA A 149 -7.04 -9.34 -12.10
C ALA A 149 -7.31 -7.84 -12.10
N LEU A 150 -7.84 -7.34 -13.21
CA LEU A 150 -8.28 -5.96 -13.36
C LEU A 150 -9.76 -5.94 -13.74
N ALA A 151 -10.57 -5.33 -12.89
CA ALA A 151 -11.99 -5.13 -13.14
C ALA A 151 -12.23 -3.86 -13.98
N GLU A 152 -13.42 -3.79 -14.63
CA GLU A 152 -13.80 -2.64 -15.46
C GLU A 152 -13.86 -1.30 -14.68
N ASP A 153 -14.05 -1.35 -13.36
CA ASP A 153 -14.06 -0.17 -12.48
C ASP A 153 -12.65 0.27 -12.05
N GLY A 154 -11.59 -0.34 -12.60
CA GLY A 154 -10.20 -0.06 -12.25
C GLY A 154 -9.73 -0.75 -10.98
N THR A 155 -10.53 -1.63 -10.38
CA THR A 155 -10.10 -2.41 -9.22
C THR A 155 -9.05 -3.44 -9.62
N LEU A 156 -7.83 -3.32 -9.07
CA LEU A 156 -6.77 -4.30 -9.21
C LEU A 156 -6.83 -5.31 -8.06
N THR A 157 -6.79 -6.60 -8.39
CA THR A 157 -6.67 -7.72 -7.45
C THR A 157 -5.28 -8.32 -7.52
N LEU A 158 -4.63 -8.50 -6.37
CA LEU A 158 -3.39 -9.24 -6.22
C LEU A 158 -3.61 -10.42 -5.29
N GLY A 159 -3.56 -11.63 -5.83
CA GLY A 159 -3.67 -12.89 -5.09
C GLY A 159 -2.35 -13.65 -5.10
N LEU A 160 -1.94 -14.17 -3.94
CA LEU A 160 -0.71 -14.94 -3.79
C LEU A 160 -0.98 -16.17 -2.91
N THR A 161 -0.72 -17.36 -3.45
CA THR A 161 -0.92 -18.67 -2.81
C THR A 161 0.44 -19.26 -2.48
N THR A 162 1.08 -18.77 -1.39
CA THR A 162 2.44 -19.20 -1.06
C THR A 162 2.49 -20.61 -0.47
N SER A 163 1.34 -21.24 -0.20
CA SER A 163 1.26 -22.68 0.06
C SER A 163 1.73 -23.54 -1.14
N ARG A 164 1.86 -22.94 -2.34
CA ARG A 164 2.46 -23.57 -3.52
C ARG A 164 3.95 -23.29 -3.66
N GLU A 165 4.43 -22.21 -3.05
CA GLU A 165 5.82 -21.75 -3.18
C GLU A 165 6.80 -22.48 -2.25
N TYR A 166 6.33 -23.04 -1.13
CA TYR A 166 7.15 -23.69 -0.13
C TYR A 166 6.74 -25.16 0.06
N ASP A 167 7.74 -26.07 0.11
CA ASP A 167 7.54 -27.49 0.43
C ASP A 167 7.63 -27.76 1.94
N HIS A 168 8.02 -26.76 2.72
CA HIS A 168 8.19 -26.81 4.17
C HIS A 168 7.96 -25.41 4.75
N PRO A 169 7.77 -25.25 6.08
CA PRO A 169 7.77 -23.94 6.72
C PRO A 169 9.05 -23.16 6.42
N ARG A 170 8.93 -21.94 5.90
CA ARG A 170 10.07 -21.09 5.52
C ARG A 170 10.99 -20.86 6.72
N LYS A 171 12.32 -20.92 6.50
CA LYS A 171 13.33 -20.57 7.49
C LYS A 171 13.77 -19.10 7.36
N ALA A 172 14.39 -18.57 8.41
CA ALA A 172 14.77 -17.16 8.48
C ALA A 172 15.73 -16.69 7.36
N ASP A 173 16.60 -17.61 6.89
CA ASP A 173 17.59 -17.34 5.83
C ASP A 173 17.09 -17.61 4.42
N GLU A 174 15.86 -18.11 4.26
CA GLU A 174 15.26 -18.35 2.96
C GLU A 174 14.60 -17.08 2.41
N PRO A 175 14.64 -16.85 1.08
CA PRO A 175 13.94 -15.75 0.44
C PRO A 175 12.43 -15.88 0.62
N TRP A 176 11.70 -14.78 0.46
CA TRP A 176 10.25 -14.81 0.51
C TRP A 176 9.61 -14.24 -0.75
N THR A 177 8.43 -14.76 -1.04
CA THR A 177 7.72 -14.47 -2.26
C THR A 177 7.08 -13.08 -2.23
N HIS A 178 7.24 -12.35 -3.34
CA HIS A 178 6.66 -11.03 -3.56
C HIS A 178 5.69 -11.05 -4.74
N LEU A 179 4.66 -10.25 -4.66
CA LEU A 179 3.79 -9.89 -5.78
C LEU A 179 3.42 -8.41 -5.62
N LEU A 180 4.19 -7.53 -6.28
CA LEU A 180 4.14 -6.09 -6.12
C LEU A 180 3.90 -5.41 -7.46
N VAL A 181 3.10 -4.34 -7.48
CA VAL A 181 3.09 -3.37 -8.57
C VAL A 181 4.03 -2.24 -8.23
N GLN A 182 4.85 -1.80 -9.18
CA GLN A 182 5.76 -0.67 -8.98
C GLN A 182 5.80 0.25 -10.19
N GLN A 183 6.13 1.50 -9.90
CA GLN A 183 6.31 2.52 -10.92
C GLN A 183 7.39 3.51 -10.49
N ASP A 184 8.30 3.89 -11.39
CA ASP A 184 9.13 5.07 -11.22
C ASP A 184 8.41 6.25 -11.86
N PHE A 185 8.59 7.43 -11.30
CA PHE A 185 7.95 8.64 -11.82
C PHE A 185 8.82 9.28 -12.90
N ASP A 186 8.22 9.61 -14.05
CA ASP A 186 8.94 10.21 -15.18
C ASP A 186 9.53 11.58 -14.83
N SER A 187 8.85 12.33 -13.99
CA SER A 187 9.27 13.65 -13.50
C SER A 187 9.15 13.69 -11.98
N PRO A 188 10.14 13.13 -11.26
CA PRO A 188 10.11 13.07 -9.80
C PRO A 188 10.10 14.47 -9.20
N PRO A 189 9.12 14.83 -8.34
CA PRO A 189 9.14 16.11 -7.66
C PRO A 189 10.22 16.14 -6.60
N HIS A 190 10.94 17.25 -6.49
CA HIS A 190 11.82 17.50 -5.35
C HIS A 190 10.99 17.91 -4.13
N ILE A 191 11.38 17.45 -2.95
CA ILE A 191 10.61 17.72 -1.71
C ILE A 191 10.53 19.23 -1.42
N ALA A 192 11.54 20.00 -1.83
CA ALA A 192 11.58 21.46 -1.65
C ALA A 192 10.70 22.24 -2.64
N GLU A 193 10.23 21.60 -3.72
CA GLU A 193 9.49 22.26 -4.80
C GLU A 193 7.96 22.09 -4.67
N ILE A 194 7.51 21.30 -3.70
CA ILE A 194 6.09 20.99 -3.49
C ILE A 194 5.60 21.49 -2.13
N GLU A 195 4.37 21.97 -2.08
CA GLU A 195 3.70 22.41 -0.86
C GLU A 195 2.74 21.35 -0.29
N ALA A 196 2.33 20.35 -1.10
CA ALA A 196 1.56 19.19 -0.65
C ALA A 196 1.86 17.96 -1.51
N LEU A 197 1.66 16.78 -0.92
CA LEU A 197 1.72 15.48 -1.58
C LEU A 197 0.45 14.70 -1.23
N HIS A 198 -0.58 14.83 -2.06
CA HIS A 198 -1.87 14.20 -1.83
C HIS A 198 -1.85 12.73 -2.21
N PHE A 199 -1.97 11.87 -1.22
CA PHE A 199 -2.09 10.43 -1.39
C PHE A 199 -3.56 10.01 -1.25
N ALA A 200 -4.03 9.15 -2.17
CA ALA A 200 -5.33 8.51 -2.06
C ALA A 200 -5.23 7.04 -2.48
N MET A 201 -5.92 6.17 -1.75
CA MET A 201 -6.06 4.76 -2.09
C MET A 201 -7.27 4.17 -1.36
N GLU A 202 -8.00 3.28 -2.02
CA GLU A 202 -8.95 2.38 -1.37
C GLU A 202 -8.37 0.95 -1.40
N LEU A 203 -8.42 0.29 -0.26
CA LEU A 203 -7.86 -1.05 -0.05
C LEU A 203 -8.88 -1.97 0.61
N LYS A 204 -8.88 -3.23 0.18
CA LYS A 204 -9.61 -4.32 0.83
C LYS A 204 -8.72 -5.57 0.84
N VAL A 205 -8.50 -6.16 2.00
CA VAL A 205 -7.96 -7.51 2.12
C VAL A 205 -9.12 -8.49 2.06
N ASP A 206 -9.23 -9.28 0.99
CA ASP A 206 -10.32 -10.24 0.84
C ASP A 206 -10.18 -11.41 1.79
N TYR A 207 -8.96 -11.93 1.89
CA TYR A 207 -8.59 -12.99 2.84
C TYR A 207 -7.06 -13.04 3.02
N CYS A 208 -6.64 -13.62 4.15
CA CYS A 208 -5.28 -14.03 4.42
C CYS A 208 -5.30 -15.28 5.32
N HIS A 209 -5.02 -16.44 4.76
CA HIS A 209 -5.09 -17.72 5.43
C HIS A 209 -3.70 -18.24 5.75
N ASN A 210 -3.37 -18.34 7.02
CA ASN A 210 -2.16 -19.00 7.49
C ASN A 210 -2.27 -20.51 7.25
N ARG A 211 -1.32 -21.11 6.55
CA ARG A 211 -1.22 -22.54 6.24
C ARG A 211 -0.15 -23.27 7.06
N LEU A 212 0.55 -22.56 7.94
CA LEU A 212 1.64 -23.11 8.75
C LEU A 212 1.13 -23.95 9.95
N GLY A 213 -0.09 -23.68 10.44
CA GLY A 213 -0.61 -24.34 11.63
C GLY A 213 0.32 -24.16 12.85
N GLU A 214 0.73 -25.29 13.49
CA GLU A 214 1.63 -25.28 14.64
C GLU A 214 3.08 -24.85 14.32
N ALA A 215 3.46 -24.83 13.03
CA ALA A 215 4.78 -24.38 12.61
C ALA A 215 4.86 -22.86 12.42
N PHE A 216 3.78 -22.13 12.71
CA PHE A 216 3.80 -20.66 12.63
C PHE A 216 4.69 -20.07 13.73
N ASP A 217 5.63 -19.23 13.29
CA ASP A 217 6.53 -18.45 14.14
C ASP A 217 6.44 -16.99 13.73
N GLU A 218 5.92 -16.13 14.59
CA GLU A 218 5.68 -14.71 14.32
C GLU A 218 6.95 -13.88 14.10
N GLU A 219 8.12 -14.39 14.51
CA GLU A 219 9.40 -13.72 14.29
C GLU A 219 9.87 -13.83 12.84
N ILE A 220 9.47 -14.89 12.12
CA ILE A 220 9.95 -15.18 10.76
C ILE A 220 8.84 -15.36 9.72
N HIS A 221 7.57 -15.49 10.16
CA HIS A 221 6.44 -15.72 9.27
C HIS A 221 5.40 -14.61 9.35
N THR A 222 5.06 -14.07 8.19
CA THR A 222 3.90 -13.18 8.05
C THR A 222 3.42 -13.13 6.59
N ALA A 223 2.29 -12.51 6.37
CA ALA A 223 1.87 -11.94 5.10
C ALA A 223 1.65 -10.45 5.33
N GLN A 224 2.37 -9.62 4.62
CA GLN A 224 2.26 -8.17 4.74
C GLN A 224 2.06 -7.53 3.37
N ALA A 225 1.40 -6.37 3.35
CA ALA A 225 1.15 -5.61 2.15
C ALA A 225 1.54 -4.14 2.36
N PRO A 226 2.83 -3.80 2.35
CA PRO A 226 3.27 -2.42 2.48
C PRO A 226 3.09 -1.63 1.18
N PHE A 227 2.85 -0.32 1.32
CA PHE A 227 3.02 0.65 0.25
C PHE A 227 4.29 1.44 0.55
N TYR A 228 5.18 1.54 -0.41
CA TYR A 228 6.43 2.28 -0.27
C TYR A 228 6.54 3.42 -1.27
N LEU A 229 7.01 4.58 -0.79
CA LEU A 229 7.54 5.64 -1.63
C LEU A 229 9.07 5.61 -1.56
N MET A 230 9.73 5.81 -2.69
CA MET A 230 11.18 5.96 -2.76
C MET A 230 11.54 7.45 -2.76
N VAL A 231 12.29 7.87 -1.73
CA VAL A 231 12.98 9.17 -1.71
C VAL A 231 14.45 8.94 -2.01
N ARG A 232 15.05 9.74 -2.91
CA ARG A 232 16.43 9.58 -3.30
C ARG A 232 17.14 10.92 -3.49
N ASN A 233 18.42 10.98 -3.11
CA ASN A 233 19.30 12.10 -3.47
C ASN A 233 19.75 11.96 -4.93
N GLY A 234 19.36 12.93 -5.76
CA GLY A 234 19.70 13.00 -7.19
C GLY A 234 20.90 13.92 -7.51
N ASN A 235 21.43 14.67 -6.53
CA ASN A 235 22.51 15.63 -6.73
C ASN A 235 23.87 14.92 -6.84
N LYS A 236 24.45 14.94 -8.04
CA LYS A 236 25.75 14.30 -8.33
C LYS A 236 26.93 14.91 -7.58
N GLU A 237 26.80 16.14 -7.11
CA GLU A 237 27.82 16.84 -6.35
C GLU A 237 27.76 16.56 -4.85
N SER A 238 26.65 15.99 -4.37
CA SER A 238 26.48 15.58 -2.98
C SER A 238 27.23 14.28 -2.68
N LYS A 239 27.82 14.17 -1.48
CA LYS A 239 28.40 12.90 -1.00
C LYS A 239 27.35 11.83 -0.78
N ASP A 240 26.09 12.23 -0.62
CA ASP A 240 24.95 11.35 -0.47
C ASP A 240 24.31 10.99 -1.83
N TYR A 241 24.94 11.29 -2.97
CA TYR A 241 24.41 10.97 -4.30
C TYR A 241 23.99 9.51 -4.42
N GLY A 242 22.76 9.28 -4.83
CA GLY A 242 22.17 7.96 -4.99
C GLY A 242 21.67 7.31 -3.69
N LEU A 243 21.95 7.90 -2.52
CA LEU A 243 21.39 7.42 -1.27
C LEU A 243 19.86 7.49 -1.31
N GLY A 244 19.21 6.41 -0.91
CA GLY A 244 17.75 6.27 -0.92
C GLY A 244 17.15 5.99 0.45
N LEU A 245 15.84 6.22 0.56
CA LEU A 245 15.01 5.91 1.69
C LEU A 245 13.67 5.37 1.18
N TRP A 246 13.25 4.21 1.66
CA TRP A 246 11.87 3.75 1.51
C TRP A 246 11.01 4.35 2.62
N VAL A 247 9.99 5.13 2.24
CA VAL A 247 8.99 5.64 3.17
C VAL A 247 7.77 4.72 3.09
N GLY A 248 7.59 3.89 4.11
CA GLY A 248 6.56 2.87 4.17
C GLY A 248 5.26 3.38 4.77
N ILE A 249 4.16 3.19 4.04
CA ILE A 249 2.80 3.30 4.53
C ILE A 249 2.32 1.87 4.80
N PRO A 250 2.26 1.41 6.05
CA PRO A 250 1.81 0.06 6.35
C PRO A 250 0.31 -0.05 6.09
N THR A 251 -0.10 -1.14 5.42
CA THR A 251 -1.51 -1.39 5.12
C THR A 251 -2.03 -2.64 5.82
N PHE A 252 -1.31 -3.75 5.76
CA PHE A 252 -1.71 -5.01 6.38
C PHE A 252 -0.47 -5.79 6.83
N ASP A 253 -0.59 -6.45 7.98
CA ASP A 253 0.34 -7.47 8.46
C ASP A 253 -0.45 -8.51 9.26
N TYR A 254 -0.38 -9.77 8.86
CA TYR A 254 -1.13 -10.87 9.45
C TYR A 254 -0.93 -11.02 10.96
N ARG A 255 0.27 -10.67 11.46
CA ARG A 255 0.62 -10.79 12.89
C ARG A 255 -0.21 -9.85 13.77
N TYR A 256 -0.74 -8.77 13.20
CA TYR A 256 -1.36 -7.71 13.96
C TYR A 256 -2.77 -7.42 13.45
N LYS A 257 -3.77 -7.64 14.29
CA LYS A 257 -5.13 -7.17 13.99
C LYS A 257 -5.20 -5.66 13.77
N ARG A 258 -4.36 -4.92 14.49
CA ARG A 258 -4.11 -3.49 14.32
C ARG A 258 -2.62 -3.26 14.36
N LEU A 259 -2.11 -2.59 13.38
CA LEU A 259 -0.69 -2.26 13.30
C LEU A 259 -0.27 -1.34 14.45
N ALA A 260 0.94 -1.52 14.96
CA ALA A 260 1.49 -0.67 16.01
C ALA A 260 1.56 0.79 15.52
N ASP A 261 1.03 1.73 16.31
CA ASP A 261 0.98 3.15 15.95
C ASP A 261 2.25 3.88 16.36
N THR A 262 3.39 3.41 15.84
CA THR A 262 4.72 3.95 16.09
C THR A 262 5.49 4.07 14.80
N GLU A 263 6.32 5.12 14.70
CA GLU A 263 7.33 5.16 13.64
C GLU A 263 8.43 4.13 13.92
N THR A 264 8.93 3.49 12.87
CA THR A 264 10.07 2.58 12.95
C THR A 264 11.07 2.87 11.85
N ILE A 265 12.36 2.60 12.13
CA ILE A 265 13.42 2.68 11.13
C ILE A 265 14.22 1.40 11.22
N HIS A 266 14.38 0.72 10.11
CA HIS A 266 15.24 -0.45 10.01
C HIS A 266 16.03 -0.45 8.71
N TRP A 267 17.15 -1.16 8.72
CA TRP A 267 17.96 -1.39 7.53
C TRP A 267 17.43 -2.61 6.80
N ASP A 268 17.07 -2.43 5.54
CA ASP A 268 16.72 -3.53 4.67
C ASP A 268 17.96 -4.07 3.95
N VAL A 269 18.35 -5.30 4.29
CA VAL A 269 19.52 -5.97 3.70
C VAL A 269 19.30 -6.29 2.22
N GLY A 270 18.05 -6.57 1.84
CA GLY A 270 17.68 -6.95 0.48
C GLY A 270 17.91 -5.83 -0.53
N THR A 271 17.60 -4.60 -0.17
CA THR A 271 17.77 -3.41 -1.02
C THR A 271 18.97 -2.55 -0.65
N ALA A 272 19.67 -2.88 0.44
CA ALA A 272 20.74 -2.06 1.02
C ALA A 272 20.30 -0.61 1.25
N THR A 273 19.10 -0.43 1.80
CA THR A 273 18.45 0.87 1.98
C THR A 273 17.71 0.88 3.32
N TYR A 274 17.57 2.06 3.94
CA TYR A 274 16.71 2.20 5.09
C TYR A 274 15.23 2.21 4.70
N ILE A 275 14.41 1.63 5.57
CA ILE A 275 12.96 1.75 5.55
C ILE A 275 12.53 2.55 6.78
N TYR A 276 11.83 3.66 6.55
CA TYR A 276 11.09 4.39 7.57
C TYR A 276 9.62 4.06 7.43
N THR A 277 8.99 3.58 8.50
CA THR A 277 7.57 3.24 8.50
C THR A 277 6.77 4.34 9.20
N ILE A 278 5.81 4.91 8.49
CA ILE A 278 4.86 5.90 9.01
C ILE A 278 3.92 5.24 10.03
N PRO A 279 3.60 5.88 11.17
CA PRO A 279 2.55 5.37 12.06
C PRO A 279 1.22 5.18 11.31
N PRO A 280 0.64 3.96 11.29
CA PRO A 280 -0.52 3.66 10.42
C PRO A 280 -1.76 4.51 10.68
N ARG A 281 -1.99 4.94 11.93
CA ARG A 281 -3.12 5.85 12.26
C ARG A 281 -3.04 7.21 11.58
N LYS A 282 -1.85 7.66 11.21
CA LYS A 282 -1.66 8.90 10.45
C LYS A 282 -2.25 8.81 9.04
N ILE A 283 -2.41 7.60 8.52
CA ILE A 283 -2.93 7.33 7.17
C ILE A 283 -4.36 6.78 7.20
N TRP A 284 -4.59 5.74 8.00
CA TRP A 284 -5.82 4.95 7.98
C TRP A 284 -6.77 5.26 9.14
N GLY A 285 -6.33 6.02 10.14
CA GLY A 285 -7.05 6.11 11.42
C GLY A 285 -6.93 4.82 12.24
N ASP A 286 -7.84 4.62 13.19
CA ASP A 286 -7.86 3.43 14.07
C ASP A 286 -8.75 2.32 13.49
N VAL A 287 -8.28 1.65 12.43
CA VAL A 287 -9.04 0.62 11.72
C VAL A 287 -8.31 -0.73 11.70
N ASP A 288 -9.07 -1.81 11.51
CA ASP A 288 -8.59 -3.14 11.19
C ASP A 288 -8.68 -3.33 9.68
N LEU A 289 -7.55 -3.17 8.97
CA LEU A 289 -7.49 -3.28 7.52
C LEU A 289 -7.69 -4.73 7.01
N GLY A 290 -7.56 -5.72 7.89
CA GLY A 290 -7.79 -7.14 7.59
C GLY A 290 -9.24 -7.62 7.79
N ASN A 291 -10.19 -6.72 8.04
CA ASN A 291 -11.58 -7.07 8.36
C ASN A 291 -12.47 -7.44 7.16
N GLY A 292 -11.91 -7.47 5.95
CA GLY A 292 -12.63 -7.80 4.71
C GLY A 292 -13.48 -6.67 4.14
N ASN A 293 -13.40 -5.45 4.69
CA ASN A 293 -14.10 -4.28 4.18
C ASN A 293 -13.17 -3.37 3.37
N TRP A 294 -13.77 -2.51 2.53
CA TRP A 294 -13.04 -1.42 1.91
C TRP A 294 -12.66 -0.35 2.93
N HIS A 295 -11.40 0.08 2.89
CA HIS A 295 -10.87 1.19 3.67
C HIS A 295 -10.30 2.22 2.72
N LYS A 296 -10.50 3.51 3.04
CA LYS A 296 -10.05 4.64 2.22
C LYS A 296 -9.04 5.48 2.99
N ALA A 297 -7.92 5.79 2.35
CA ALA A 297 -7.02 6.86 2.74
C ALA A 297 -7.10 7.99 1.71
N ALA A 298 -7.12 9.24 2.16
CA ALA A 298 -7.05 10.41 1.30
C ALA A 298 -6.56 11.60 2.13
N GLN A 299 -5.29 11.99 1.94
CA GLN A 299 -4.69 13.09 2.71
C GLN A 299 -3.36 13.57 2.13
N ASP A 300 -2.91 14.74 2.59
CA ASP A 300 -1.54 15.20 2.36
C ASP A 300 -0.55 14.43 3.23
N ILE A 301 0.43 13.79 2.59
CA ILE A 301 1.49 13.01 3.25
C ILE A 301 2.86 13.68 3.19
N LEU A 302 3.00 14.87 2.58
CA LEU A 302 4.28 15.57 2.51
C LEU A 302 4.92 15.77 3.89
N PRO A 303 4.19 16.20 4.94
CA PRO A 303 4.77 16.35 6.29
C PRO A 303 5.32 15.02 6.86
N LEU A 304 4.72 13.89 6.48
CA LEU A 304 5.17 12.56 6.93
C LEU A 304 6.43 12.11 6.18
N VAL A 305 6.54 12.44 4.88
CA VAL A 305 7.76 12.21 4.09
C VAL A 305 8.91 13.08 4.61
N GLN A 306 8.65 14.35 4.91
CA GLN A 306 9.63 15.25 5.51
C GLN A 306 10.10 14.72 6.88
N ARG A 307 9.19 14.25 7.73
CA ARG A 307 9.52 13.62 9.01
C ARG A 307 10.43 12.39 8.82
N ALA A 308 10.15 11.57 7.79
CA ALA A 308 10.99 10.41 7.47
C ALA A 308 12.45 10.82 7.14
N VAL A 309 12.64 11.87 6.35
CA VAL A 309 13.97 12.43 6.04
C VAL A 309 14.67 12.96 7.29
N GLU A 310 13.95 13.69 8.16
CA GLU A 310 14.49 14.17 9.44
C GLU A 310 14.93 13.02 10.35
N ALA A 311 14.09 11.98 10.48
CA ALA A 311 14.43 10.80 11.27
C ALA A 311 15.69 10.10 10.75
N MET A 312 15.92 10.12 9.43
CA MET A 312 17.15 9.61 8.83
C MET A 312 18.35 10.49 9.13
N ARG A 313 18.19 11.82 9.15
CA ARG A 313 19.26 12.76 9.59
C ARG A 313 19.65 12.53 11.05
N GLU A 314 18.69 12.27 11.93
CA GLU A 314 18.94 11.89 13.33
C GLU A 314 19.79 10.61 13.45
N LYS A 315 19.76 9.72 12.42
CA LYS A 315 20.61 8.52 12.31
C LYS A 315 21.95 8.76 11.62
N GLY A 316 22.24 10.00 11.20
CA GLY A 316 23.46 10.36 10.48
C GLY A 316 23.43 10.08 8.98
N CYS A 317 22.26 9.82 8.40
CA CYS A 317 22.04 9.70 6.95
C CYS A 317 21.59 11.03 6.35
N PHE A 318 21.75 11.22 5.05
CA PHE A 318 21.37 12.44 4.32
C PHE A 318 22.01 13.73 4.91
N MET A 319 23.22 13.61 5.48
CA MET A 319 23.91 14.72 6.13
C MET A 319 24.46 15.74 5.12
N ASP A 320 24.72 15.33 3.89
CA ASP A 320 25.18 16.16 2.77
C ASP A 320 24.08 16.37 1.72
N SER A 321 22.81 16.20 2.12
CA SER A 321 21.63 16.35 1.25
C SER A 321 20.83 17.58 1.67
N ALA A 322 20.66 18.53 0.77
CA ALA A 322 19.67 19.61 0.92
C ALA A 322 18.27 19.08 0.53
N PRO A 323 17.17 19.73 0.96
CA PRO A 323 15.83 19.34 0.53
C PRO A 323 15.65 19.35 -1.00
N GLU A 324 16.36 20.23 -1.69
CA GLU A 324 16.38 20.37 -3.16
C GLU A 324 17.07 19.18 -3.85
N ASP A 325 17.91 18.44 -3.13
CA ASP A 325 18.60 17.25 -3.65
C ASP A 325 17.73 15.99 -3.60
N LEU A 326 16.65 16.02 -2.78
CA LEU A 326 15.82 14.88 -2.48
C LEU A 326 14.56 14.88 -3.32
N ALA A 327 14.39 13.86 -4.14
CA ALA A 327 13.21 13.67 -5.00
C ALA A 327 12.42 12.42 -4.62
N ILE A 328 11.10 12.46 -4.82
CA ILE A 328 10.21 11.30 -4.69
C ILE A 328 10.19 10.59 -6.02
N THR A 329 10.93 9.48 -6.15
CA THR A 329 11.30 8.90 -7.44
C THR A 329 10.41 7.77 -7.92
N GLY A 330 9.58 7.19 -7.06
CA GLY A 330 8.73 6.07 -7.43
C GLY A 330 7.99 5.47 -6.24
N MET A 331 7.25 4.41 -6.52
CA MET A 331 6.49 3.67 -5.51
C MET A 331 6.45 2.18 -5.82
N ASN A 332 6.19 1.37 -4.79
CA ASN A 332 5.68 0.02 -4.96
C ASN A 332 4.59 -0.32 -3.94
N PHE A 333 3.77 -1.32 -4.26
CA PHE A 333 2.70 -1.80 -3.40
C PHE A 333 2.34 -3.25 -3.73
N GLY A 334 2.05 -4.05 -2.72
CA GLY A 334 1.51 -5.41 -2.87
C GLY A 334 1.99 -6.36 -1.79
N TRP A 335 1.95 -7.65 -2.09
CA TRP A 335 2.26 -8.71 -1.14
C TRP A 335 3.75 -8.96 -0.99
N GLU A 336 4.20 -9.04 0.26
CA GLU A 336 5.46 -9.62 0.72
C GLU A 336 5.12 -10.71 1.73
N ILE A 337 5.39 -11.98 1.38
CA ILE A 337 4.93 -13.09 2.21
C ILE A 337 6.09 -14.00 2.62
N PRO A 338 6.81 -13.69 3.72
CA PRO A 338 7.74 -14.61 4.34
C PRO A 338 7.00 -15.71 5.11
N GLY A 339 6.52 -16.73 4.40
CA GLY A 339 5.81 -17.85 5.01
C GLY A 339 4.77 -18.48 4.08
N THR A 340 4.07 -19.47 4.59
CA THR A 340 3.07 -20.23 3.85
C THR A 340 1.68 -19.67 4.14
N PHE A 341 1.23 -18.74 3.29
CA PHE A 341 -0.08 -18.10 3.39
C PHE A 341 -0.77 -18.10 2.03
N ASP A 342 -2.09 -18.13 2.02
CA ASP A 342 -2.88 -17.83 0.84
C ASP A 342 -3.62 -16.52 1.11
N ALA A 343 -3.34 -15.51 0.31
CA ALA A 343 -3.80 -14.15 0.56
C ALA A 343 -4.27 -13.46 -0.73
N SER A 344 -5.25 -12.57 -0.60
CA SER A 344 -5.74 -11.73 -1.68
C SER A 344 -6.13 -10.37 -1.15
N LEU A 345 -5.75 -9.33 -1.89
CA LEU A 345 -6.19 -7.96 -1.66
C LEU A 345 -6.70 -7.33 -2.96
N ARG A 346 -7.48 -6.27 -2.80
CA ARG A 346 -7.91 -5.39 -3.87
C ARG A 346 -7.56 -3.95 -3.55
N MET A 347 -7.15 -3.22 -4.59
CA MET A 347 -6.97 -1.78 -4.50
C MET A 347 -7.66 -1.07 -5.65
N ARG A 348 -8.07 0.18 -5.42
CA ARG A 348 -8.57 1.09 -6.45
C ARG A 348 -8.36 2.54 -6.04
N GLY A 349 -8.53 3.47 -6.98
CA GLY A 349 -8.42 4.89 -6.71
C GLY A 349 -7.04 5.30 -6.20
N LEU A 350 -5.97 4.55 -6.57
CA LEU A 350 -4.61 4.93 -6.26
C LEU A 350 -4.25 6.22 -7.00
N SER A 351 -3.85 7.25 -6.25
CA SER A 351 -3.43 8.55 -6.75
C SER A 351 -2.35 9.12 -5.82
N LEU A 352 -1.39 9.78 -6.43
CA LEU A 352 -0.34 10.53 -5.73
C LEU A 352 -0.11 11.84 -6.48
N ARG A 353 -0.58 12.96 -5.93
CA ARG A 353 -0.51 14.26 -6.60
C ARG A 353 0.41 15.21 -5.87
N ALA A 354 1.38 15.75 -6.60
CA ALA A 354 2.27 16.78 -6.09
C ALA A 354 1.70 18.17 -6.41
N GLU A 355 1.47 18.99 -5.41
CA GLU A 355 1.11 20.39 -5.56
C GLU A 355 2.39 21.21 -5.48
N GLU A 356 2.73 21.86 -6.60
CA GLU A 356 3.98 22.61 -6.73
C GLU A 356 3.83 24.00 -6.10
N ILE A 357 4.89 24.48 -5.44
CA ILE A 357 4.96 25.84 -4.88
C ILE A 357 4.81 26.83 -6.04
N GLN A 358 3.81 27.70 -5.96
CA GLN A 358 3.62 28.77 -6.94
C GLN A 358 4.59 29.91 -6.63
N ASN A 359 5.54 30.15 -7.54
CA ASN A 359 6.50 31.26 -7.48
C ASN A 359 5.90 32.56 -8.01
#